data_de3882e9b918b414cd01dadaf7fab258
#
_entry.id   de3882e9b918b414cd01dadaf7fab258
#
_cell.length_a   1.000
_cell.length_b   1.000
_cell.length_c   1.000
_cell.angle_alpha   90.00
_cell.angle_beta   90.00
_cell.angle_gamma   90.00
#
_symmetry.space_group_name_H-M   'P 1'
#
loop_
_entity.id
_entity.type
_entity.pdbx_description
1 polymer ?
#
loop_
_entity_poly.entity_id
_entity_poly.type
_entity_poly.pdbx_seq_one_letter_code
_entity_poly.pdbx_strand_id
1 'polypeptide(L)'
;MKNSIFILSILFCCNLFCGCSESDSSDSRQLPPKLISIIPKAGSTGGTAIISGVYFSETITDNEVFINGVRAEITDATQNRLVSALPDNPEGTYSIKVSVKGETVEGLKFTYATPQAPPELTVLQVMPSSAYAGDLVTLIGQCFSTVVSENQVTI
;
A
#
# COMPACT_ATOMS: atom_id res chain seq x y z
N MET A 1 -26.29 73.94 41.64
CA MET A 1 -25.12 74.48 42.27
C MET A 1 -23.93 73.71 41.76
N LYS A 2 -23.11 74.43 40.96
CA LYS A 2 -21.67 74.44 40.86
C LYS A 2 -21.01 73.12 40.44
N ASN A 3 -20.53 73.11 39.21
CA ASN A 3 -19.16 73.29 38.74
C ASN A 3 -18.25 72.14 39.11
N SER A 4 -17.51 71.56 38.24
CA SER A 4 -16.41 72.19 37.48
C SER A 4 -15.87 71.23 36.42
N ILE A 5 -15.61 71.76 35.31
CA ILE A 5 -14.79 71.30 34.20
C ILE A 5 -13.36 71.04 34.67
N PHE A 6 -12.78 69.93 34.29
CA PHE A 6 -11.35 69.88 34.05
C PHE A 6 -11.04 69.05 32.82
N ILE A 7 -10.77 69.78 31.78
CA ILE A 7 -10.08 69.35 30.58
C ILE A 7 -8.59 69.19 30.96
N LEU A 8 -8.03 68.04 30.80
CA LEU A 8 -6.60 67.94 30.70
C LEU A 8 -6.25 67.05 29.52
N SER A 9 -6.04 67.72 28.44
CA SER A 9 -5.32 67.26 27.27
C SER A 9 -3.88 66.93 27.68
N ILE A 10 -3.48 65.67 27.55
CA ILE A 10 -2.06 65.34 27.43
C ILE A 10 -1.91 64.51 26.16
N LEU A 11 -1.53 65.22 25.17
CA LEU A 11 -0.88 64.77 23.98
C LEU A 11 0.51 64.19 24.40
N PHE A 12 0.68 62.89 24.27
CA PHE A 12 2.02 62.34 24.30
C PHE A 12 2.15 61.19 23.34
N CYS A 13 2.66 61.59 22.23
CA CYS A 13 3.75 60.99 21.46
C CYS A 13 3.72 59.49 21.24
N CYS A 14 3.33 59.17 20.05
CA CYS A 14 4.07 58.34 19.11
C CYS A 14 5.23 57.58 19.75
N ASN A 15 5.04 56.29 19.93
CA ASN A 15 6.13 55.34 19.70
C ASN A 15 5.62 54.20 18.84
N LEU A 16 5.90 54.38 17.58
CA LEU A 16 5.99 53.29 16.64
C LEU A 16 6.97 52.25 17.18
N PHE A 17 6.45 51.18 17.71
CA PHE A 17 7.12 49.92 17.67
C PHE A 17 6.11 48.96 17.05
N CYS A 18 5.99 49.05 15.74
CA CYS A 18 5.48 48.00 14.91
C CYS A 18 6.48 46.86 15.02
N GLY A 19 6.44 46.13 16.12
CA GLY A 19 6.99 44.82 16.24
C GLY A 19 6.03 43.88 15.49
N CYS A 20 6.16 43.84 14.21
CA CYS A 20 5.75 42.66 13.43
C CYS A 20 6.60 41.53 13.96
N SER A 21 6.15 40.85 14.99
CA SER A 21 6.43 39.42 15.15
C SER A 21 5.72 38.75 14.01
N GLU A 22 6.39 38.66 12.89
CA GLU A 22 6.20 37.56 11.96
C GLU A 22 6.58 36.32 12.77
N SER A 23 5.63 35.78 13.53
CA SER A 23 5.60 34.37 13.80
C SER A 23 5.44 33.76 12.44
N ASP A 24 6.57 33.49 11.82
CA ASP A 24 6.70 32.57 10.71
C ASP A 24 6.30 31.19 11.28
N SER A 25 5.01 31.07 11.55
CA SER A 25 4.37 29.76 11.59
C SER A 25 4.50 29.29 10.17
N SER A 26 5.62 28.65 9.86
CA SER A 26 5.68 27.69 8.79
C SER A 26 4.63 26.63 9.13
N ASP A 27 3.37 26.99 8.92
CA ASP A 27 2.28 26.04 8.76
C ASP A 27 2.64 25.23 7.53
N SER A 28 3.52 24.26 7.75
CA SER A 28 3.82 23.20 6.80
C SER A 28 2.54 22.40 6.70
N ARG A 29 1.52 23.03 6.09
CA ARG A 29 0.26 22.38 5.78
C ARG A 29 0.60 21.20 4.89
N GLN A 30 0.81 20.07 5.54
CA GLN A 30 1.03 18.81 4.84
C GLN A 30 -0.17 18.58 3.93
N LEU A 31 0.10 18.49 2.64
CA LEU A 31 -0.95 18.14 1.69
C LEU A 31 -1.44 16.72 2.01
N PRO A 32 -2.75 16.47 1.92
CA PRO A 32 -3.29 15.15 2.19
C PRO A 32 -2.67 14.12 1.25
N PRO A 33 -2.34 12.94 1.75
CA PRO A 33 -1.77 11.88 0.93
C PRO A 33 -2.77 11.48 -0.17
N LYS A 34 -2.25 11.04 -1.31
CA LYS A 34 -3.05 10.55 -2.42
C LYS A 34 -2.52 9.21 -2.89
N LEU A 35 -3.40 8.23 -3.01
CA LEU A 35 -3.09 6.90 -3.53
C LEU A 35 -3.21 6.87 -5.04
N ILE A 36 -2.27 6.21 -5.72
CA ILE A 36 -2.24 6.05 -7.18
C ILE A 36 -2.42 4.59 -7.56
N SER A 37 -1.63 3.69 -6.98
CA SER A 37 -1.68 2.26 -7.31
C SER A 37 -1.16 1.40 -6.18
N ILE A 38 -1.49 0.10 -6.24
CA ILE A 38 -0.90 -0.95 -5.42
C ILE A 38 -0.42 -2.08 -6.31
N ILE A 39 0.73 -2.66 -6.00
CA ILE A 39 1.33 -3.78 -6.72
C ILE A 39 1.89 -4.78 -5.69
N PRO A 40 1.52 -6.06 -5.77
CA PRO A 40 0.48 -6.63 -6.63
C PRO A 40 -0.92 -6.16 -6.22
N LYS A 41 -1.94 -6.40 -7.04
CA LYS A 41 -3.34 -6.12 -6.71
C LYS A 41 -4.01 -7.24 -5.91
N ALA A 42 -3.35 -8.38 -5.83
CA ALA A 42 -3.79 -9.54 -5.07
C ALA A 42 -2.59 -10.27 -4.48
N GLY A 43 -2.81 -10.96 -3.37
CA GLY A 43 -1.78 -11.73 -2.67
C GLY A 43 -2.33 -12.39 -1.42
N SER A 44 -1.46 -13.02 -0.66
CA SER A 44 -1.81 -13.69 0.60
C SER A 44 -1.17 -13.01 1.80
N THR A 45 -1.64 -13.35 2.98
CA THR A 45 -1.03 -12.97 4.27
C THR A 45 0.48 -13.20 4.28
N GLY A 46 1.22 -12.25 4.84
CA GLY A 46 2.68 -12.29 4.91
C GLY A 46 3.40 -11.89 3.61
N GLY A 47 2.68 -11.71 2.50
CA GLY A 47 3.24 -11.17 1.28
C GLY A 47 3.63 -9.69 1.43
N THR A 48 4.21 -9.11 0.39
CA THR A 48 4.60 -7.70 0.36
C THR A 48 3.79 -6.96 -0.69
N ALA A 49 3.36 -5.74 -0.36
CA ALA A 49 2.70 -4.83 -1.30
C ALA A 49 3.45 -3.50 -1.37
N ILE A 50 3.51 -2.94 -2.57
CA ILE A 50 4.04 -1.62 -2.86
C ILE A 50 2.86 -0.70 -3.16
N ILE A 51 2.70 0.33 -2.35
CA ILE A 51 1.68 1.36 -2.51
C ILE A 51 2.36 2.59 -3.09
N SER A 52 1.96 3.00 -4.27
CA SER A 52 2.42 4.22 -4.91
C SER A 52 1.40 5.34 -4.71
N GLY A 53 1.91 6.53 -4.44
CA GLY A 53 1.10 7.70 -4.15
C GLY A 53 1.91 8.98 -4.19
N VAL A 54 1.42 10.02 -3.51
CA VAL A 54 2.15 11.27 -3.30
C VAL A 54 1.86 11.78 -1.87
N TYR A 55 2.79 12.59 -1.37
CA TYR A 55 2.73 13.22 -0.04
C TYR A 55 2.81 12.22 1.13
N PHE A 56 3.50 11.11 0.93
CA PHE A 56 3.88 10.23 2.04
C PHE A 56 5.05 10.83 2.82
N SER A 57 5.25 10.41 4.05
CA SER A 57 6.44 10.75 4.83
C SER A 57 7.58 9.77 4.53
N GLU A 58 8.80 10.27 4.49
CA GLU A 58 10.00 9.43 4.42
C GLU A 58 10.29 8.73 5.77
N THR A 59 9.71 9.25 6.84
CA THR A 59 9.78 8.63 8.16
C THR A 59 8.70 7.55 8.25
N ILE A 60 9.11 6.29 8.43
CA ILE A 60 8.21 5.14 8.45
C ILE A 60 7.10 5.31 9.50
N THR A 61 7.44 5.78 10.70
CA THR A 61 6.51 5.94 11.82
C THR A 61 5.42 7.00 11.62
N ASP A 62 5.62 7.91 10.67
CA ASP A 62 4.63 8.94 10.31
C ASP A 62 3.55 8.39 9.37
N ASN A 63 3.78 7.22 8.79
CA ASN A 63 2.86 6.56 7.86
C ASN A 63 2.20 5.37 8.55
N GLU A 64 0.94 5.19 8.30
CA GLU A 64 0.18 4.01 8.72
C GLU A 64 -0.62 3.48 7.55
N VAL A 65 -0.60 2.17 7.35
CA VAL A 65 -1.36 1.47 6.32
C VAL A 65 -2.31 0.51 7.01
N PHE A 66 -3.57 0.53 6.60
CA PHE A 66 -4.59 -0.39 7.09
C PHE A 66 -5.26 -1.09 5.91
N ILE A 67 -5.46 -2.39 6.03
CA ILE A 67 -6.21 -3.20 5.09
C ILE A 67 -7.29 -3.92 5.90
N ASN A 68 -8.56 -3.71 5.57
CA ASN A 68 -9.67 -4.24 6.37
C ASN A 68 -9.62 -3.84 7.84
N GLY A 69 -9.10 -2.64 8.14
CA GLY A 69 -8.92 -2.17 9.52
C GLY A 69 -7.73 -2.78 10.27
N VAL A 70 -7.04 -3.77 9.70
CA VAL A 70 -5.83 -4.36 10.29
C VAL A 70 -4.62 -3.57 9.82
N ARG A 71 -3.77 -3.17 10.78
CA ARG A 71 -2.55 -2.41 10.49
C ARG A 71 -1.52 -3.28 9.78
N ALA A 72 -1.00 -2.76 8.66
CA ALA A 72 0.12 -3.36 7.93
C ALA A 72 1.45 -2.81 8.46
N GLU A 73 2.46 -3.65 8.54
CA GLU A 73 3.82 -3.22 8.87
C GLU A 73 4.47 -2.57 7.64
N ILE A 74 4.99 -1.36 7.81
CA ILE A 74 5.70 -0.65 6.75
C ILE A 74 7.18 -0.92 6.90
N THR A 75 7.82 -1.42 5.84
CA THR A 75 9.24 -1.78 5.82
C THR A 75 10.11 -0.77 5.11
N ASP A 76 9.52 0.05 4.23
CA ASP A 76 10.21 1.13 3.52
C ASP A 76 9.24 2.26 3.17
N ALA A 77 9.70 3.50 3.21
CA ALA A 77 8.90 4.68 2.94
C ALA A 77 9.69 5.75 2.19
N THR A 78 9.09 6.30 1.15
CA THR A 78 9.53 7.48 0.43
C THR A 78 8.33 8.40 0.20
N GLN A 79 8.54 9.63 -0.29
CA GLN A 79 7.44 10.59 -0.54
C GLN A 79 6.37 10.09 -1.52
N ASN A 80 6.68 9.07 -2.31
CA ASN A 80 5.77 8.55 -3.34
C ASN A 80 5.57 7.03 -3.31
N ARG A 81 6.17 6.33 -2.35
CA ARG A 81 6.11 4.87 -2.26
C ARG A 81 6.15 4.42 -0.80
N LEU A 82 5.26 3.51 -0.45
CA LEU A 82 5.31 2.73 0.78
C LEU A 82 5.44 1.25 0.43
N VAL A 83 6.29 0.54 1.14
CA VAL A 83 6.40 -0.92 1.07
C VAL A 83 5.85 -1.47 2.37
N SER A 84 4.86 -2.34 2.30
CA SER A 84 4.24 -2.91 3.49
C SER A 84 4.09 -4.41 3.39
N ALA A 85 4.25 -5.09 4.53
CA ALA A 85 3.86 -6.47 4.67
C ALA A 85 2.33 -6.57 4.74
N LEU A 86 1.76 -7.57 4.09
CA LEU A 86 0.32 -7.81 4.11
C LEU A 86 -0.08 -8.44 5.45
N PRO A 87 -0.95 -7.78 6.24
CA PRO A 87 -1.41 -8.31 7.51
C PRO A 87 -2.31 -9.54 7.32
N ASP A 88 -2.57 -10.23 8.41
CA ASP A 88 -3.49 -11.37 8.38
C ASP A 88 -4.93 -10.91 8.14
N ASN A 89 -5.51 -11.37 7.04
CA ASN A 89 -6.88 -11.10 6.66
C ASN A 89 -7.50 -12.34 5.99
N PRO A 90 -8.82 -12.55 6.15
CA PRO A 90 -9.55 -13.53 5.37
C PRO A 90 -9.49 -13.25 3.88
N GLU A 91 -9.76 -14.27 3.06
CA GLU A 91 -9.95 -14.08 1.62
C GLU A 91 -11.06 -13.06 1.34
N GLY A 92 -10.81 -12.20 0.36
CA GLY A 92 -11.74 -11.14 0.00
C GLY A 92 -11.04 -9.92 -0.57
N THR A 93 -11.83 -8.95 -1.00
CA THR A 93 -11.34 -7.68 -1.53
C THR A 93 -11.64 -6.56 -0.54
N TYR A 94 -10.60 -5.87 -0.10
CA TYR A 94 -10.67 -4.85 0.94
C TYR A 94 -10.10 -3.52 0.46
N SER A 95 -10.66 -2.42 0.98
CA SER A 95 -10.11 -1.09 0.77
C SER A 95 -8.83 -0.91 1.58
N ILE A 96 -7.89 -0.17 0.98
CA ILE A 96 -6.67 0.26 1.63
C ILE A 96 -6.86 1.67 2.15
N LYS A 97 -6.52 1.86 3.40
CA LYS A 97 -6.50 3.15 4.08
C LYS A 97 -5.06 3.49 4.45
N VAL A 98 -4.61 4.68 4.07
CA VAL A 98 -3.29 5.19 4.44
C VAL A 98 -3.48 6.47 5.25
N SER A 99 -2.77 6.58 6.36
CA SER A 99 -2.68 7.78 7.18
C SER A 99 -1.25 8.26 7.20
N VAL A 100 -1.05 9.56 7.02
CA VAL A 100 0.26 10.22 7.08
C VAL A 100 0.14 11.42 8.01
N LYS A 101 0.82 11.37 9.16
CA LYS A 101 0.75 12.40 10.20
C LYS A 101 -0.69 12.77 10.59
N GLY A 102 -1.61 11.80 10.57
CA GLY A 102 -3.01 11.98 10.92
C GLY A 102 -3.94 12.28 9.73
N GLU A 103 -3.41 12.74 8.60
CA GLU A 103 -4.18 12.91 7.36
C GLU A 103 -4.42 11.56 6.69
N THR A 104 -5.66 11.25 6.40
CA THR A 104 -6.08 9.93 5.94
C THR A 104 -6.64 9.95 4.52
N VAL A 105 -6.28 8.94 3.73
CA VAL A 105 -6.85 8.65 2.42
C VAL A 105 -7.25 7.19 2.32
N GLU A 106 -8.35 6.91 1.65
CA GLU A 106 -8.82 5.57 1.31
C GLU A 106 -9.23 5.52 -0.16
N GLY A 107 -9.04 4.39 -0.82
CA GLY A 107 -9.50 4.30 -2.22
C GLY A 107 -9.00 3.12 -3.03
N LEU A 108 -7.81 2.62 -2.81
CA LEU A 108 -7.31 1.44 -3.52
C LEU A 108 -7.92 0.16 -2.91
N LYS A 109 -8.09 -0.84 -3.75
CA LYS A 109 -8.54 -2.17 -3.32
C LYS A 109 -7.43 -3.20 -3.48
N PHE A 110 -7.35 -4.10 -2.51
CA PHE A 110 -6.46 -5.24 -2.52
C PHE A 110 -7.26 -6.52 -2.30
N THR A 111 -6.92 -7.58 -3.04
CA THR A 111 -7.61 -8.87 -2.93
C THR A 111 -6.71 -9.87 -2.20
N TYR A 112 -7.18 -10.37 -1.06
CA TYR A 112 -6.58 -11.54 -0.41
C TYR A 112 -7.12 -12.79 -1.06
N ALA A 113 -6.22 -13.61 -1.57
CA ALA A 113 -6.51 -14.91 -2.15
C ALA A 113 -5.45 -15.91 -1.71
N THR A 114 -5.86 -17.11 -1.45
CA THR A 114 -4.91 -18.21 -1.26
C THR A 114 -4.16 -18.44 -2.58
N PRO A 115 -2.83 -18.58 -2.56
CA PRO A 115 -2.10 -18.97 -3.75
C PRO A 115 -2.69 -20.27 -4.28
N GLN A 116 -3.23 -20.23 -5.50
CA GLN A 116 -3.68 -21.46 -6.13
C GLN A 116 -2.46 -22.36 -6.36
N ALA A 117 -2.51 -23.57 -5.83
CA ALA A 117 -1.46 -24.55 -6.11
C ALA A 117 -1.27 -24.68 -7.63
N PRO A 118 -0.04 -24.78 -8.13
CA PRO A 118 0.19 -25.07 -9.52
C PRO A 118 -0.62 -26.29 -9.91
N PRO A 119 -1.23 -26.31 -11.10
CA PRO A 119 -1.95 -27.48 -11.56
C PRO A 119 -1.00 -28.68 -11.57
N GLU A 120 -1.44 -29.78 -10.97
CA GLU A 120 -0.63 -30.98 -10.85
C GLU A 120 -0.49 -31.69 -12.20
N LEU A 121 0.71 -32.21 -12.46
CA LEU A 121 0.96 -33.10 -13.59
C LEU A 121 0.08 -34.35 -13.46
N THR A 122 -0.76 -34.59 -14.44
CA THR A 122 -1.68 -35.73 -14.42
C THR A 122 -1.64 -36.47 -15.73
N VAL A 123 -1.41 -37.79 -15.69
CA VAL A 123 -1.55 -38.68 -16.84
C VAL A 123 -2.95 -39.26 -16.78
N LEU A 124 -3.74 -38.99 -17.80
CA LEU A 124 -5.15 -39.48 -17.91
C LEU A 124 -5.25 -40.79 -18.69
N GLN A 125 -4.41 -40.97 -19.69
CA GLN A 125 -4.45 -42.13 -20.55
C GLN A 125 -3.07 -42.43 -21.13
N VAL A 126 -2.86 -43.73 -21.34
CA VAL A 126 -1.69 -44.27 -22.07
C VAL A 126 -2.18 -45.09 -23.23
N MET A 127 -1.71 -44.83 -24.43
CA MET A 127 -2.08 -45.56 -25.63
C MET A 127 -0.84 -45.99 -26.43
N PRO A 128 -0.75 -47.26 -26.88
CA PRO A 128 -1.64 -48.37 -26.51
C PRO A 128 -1.48 -48.79 -25.04
N SER A 129 -2.42 -49.53 -24.49
CA SER A 129 -2.39 -50.03 -23.11
C SER A 129 -1.36 -51.16 -22.89
N SER A 130 -0.82 -51.71 -23.97
CA SER A 130 0.26 -52.70 -23.99
C SER A 130 1.18 -52.42 -25.20
N ALA A 131 2.45 -52.55 -25.01
CA ALA A 131 3.49 -52.28 -26.05
C ALA A 131 4.68 -53.17 -25.81
N TYR A 132 5.45 -53.43 -26.89
CA TYR A 132 6.74 -54.11 -26.83
C TYR A 132 7.87 -53.10 -26.75
N ALA A 133 9.04 -53.54 -26.36
CA ALA A 133 10.22 -52.70 -26.33
C ALA A 133 10.51 -52.09 -27.73
N GLY A 134 10.58 -50.76 -27.82
CA GLY A 134 10.77 -50.00 -29.05
C GLY A 134 9.47 -49.43 -29.67
N ASP A 135 8.31 -49.79 -29.16
CA ASP A 135 7.05 -49.24 -29.63
C ASP A 135 6.86 -47.80 -29.12
N LEU A 136 6.14 -46.98 -29.90
CA LEU A 136 5.74 -45.63 -29.48
C LEU A 136 4.52 -45.70 -28.59
N VAL A 137 4.61 -45.02 -27.47
CA VAL A 137 3.53 -44.89 -26.52
C VAL A 137 3.11 -43.40 -26.40
N THR A 138 1.82 -43.12 -26.48
CA THR A 138 1.29 -41.77 -26.33
C THR A 138 0.72 -41.60 -24.92
N LEU A 139 1.19 -40.60 -24.23
CA LEU A 139 0.65 -40.15 -22.93
C LEU A 139 -0.31 -38.98 -23.16
N ILE A 140 -1.51 -39.09 -22.67
CA ILE A 140 -2.53 -38.03 -22.66
C ILE A 140 -2.68 -37.55 -21.21
N GLY A 141 -2.53 -36.29 -20.99
CA GLY A 141 -2.62 -35.74 -19.63
C GLY A 141 -2.64 -34.21 -19.62
N GLN A 142 -2.42 -33.64 -18.46
CA GLN A 142 -2.42 -32.20 -18.22
C GLN A 142 -1.11 -31.79 -17.57
N CYS A 143 -0.73 -30.52 -17.83
CA CYS A 143 0.44 -29.87 -17.23
C CYS A 143 1.78 -30.49 -17.59
N PHE A 144 1.88 -31.11 -18.76
CA PHE A 144 3.19 -31.42 -19.34
C PHE A 144 3.93 -30.12 -19.71
N SER A 145 5.26 -30.12 -19.54
CA SER A 145 6.07 -29.01 -20.03
C SER A 145 6.07 -28.96 -21.54
N THR A 146 6.08 -27.77 -22.11
CA THR A 146 6.31 -27.54 -23.55
C THR A 146 7.77 -27.76 -23.94
N VAL A 147 8.67 -27.82 -22.96
CA VAL A 147 10.09 -28.15 -23.16
C VAL A 147 10.28 -29.65 -22.96
N VAL A 148 10.65 -30.36 -24.03
CA VAL A 148 10.74 -31.84 -24.05
C VAL A 148 11.64 -32.38 -22.95
N SER A 149 12.79 -31.74 -22.71
CA SER A 149 13.78 -32.18 -21.72
C SER A 149 13.34 -32.09 -20.26
N GLU A 150 12.26 -31.36 -19.99
CA GLU A 150 11.70 -31.22 -18.66
C GLU A 150 10.67 -32.30 -18.33
N ASN A 151 10.22 -33.08 -19.35
CA ASN A 151 9.34 -34.21 -19.17
C ASN A 151 10.16 -35.49 -19.07
N GLN A 152 10.05 -36.19 -17.97
CA GLN A 152 10.70 -37.49 -17.77
C GLN A 152 9.64 -38.58 -17.63
N VAL A 153 9.77 -39.63 -18.41
CA VAL A 153 8.90 -40.82 -18.35
C VAL A 153 9.77 -42.00 -17.95
N THR A 154 9.38 -42.67 -16.89
CA THR A 154 10.02 -43.90 -16.42
C THR A 154 9.00 -45.04 -16.44
N ILE A 155 9.38 -46.19 -16.99
CA ILE A 155 8.56 -47.42 -17.12
C ILE A 155 9.21 -48.50 -16.28
#